data_6d6bbb0d1429406210926f4a5ae97b6f
#
_entry.id   6d6bbb0d1429406210926f4a5ae97b6f
#
_cell.length_a   1.000
_cell.length_b   1.000
_cell.length_c   1.000
_cell.angle_alpha   90.00
_cell.angle_beta   90.00
_cell.angle_gamma   90.00
#
_symmetry.space_group_name_H-M   'P 1'
#
loop_
_entity.id
_entity.type
_entity.pdbx_description
1 polymer ?
#
loop_
_entity_poly.entity_id
_entity_poly.type
_entity_poly.pdbx_seq_one_letter_code
_entity_poly.pdbx_strand_id
1 'polypeptide(L)'
;MRTRHKNILTLLAAMLLAVGLYSCTEDPLFEERARVAEGLPARVMLDFRSEKSCVETRAAQDATNENRVNNLYVFIFNPAGEVHYRNFFTDDISYNGDYSKGSVMIETTSLNKVQIVCIANLSTESVSSGYDVKKSDMESITSRSDLEAFVMKMDEHTVERSTQFMMTGYAYDDKNSTSNLVNIPGTESGPASLE
;
A
#
# COMPACT_ATOMS: atom_id res chain seq x y z
N MET A 1 -37.87 38.00 38.67
CA MET A 1 -36.63 37.21 38.78
C MET A 1 -36.58 35.94 37.95
N ARG A 2 -37.69 35.40 37.47
CA ARG A 2 -37.82 34.09 36.79
C ARG A 2 -37.34 34.09 35.31
N THR A 3 -37.28 35.22 34.64
CA THR A 3 -36.87 35.34 33.23
C THR A 3 -35.36 35.39 32.99
N ARG A 4 -34.60 35.93 33.96
CA ARG A 4 -33.14 36.00 33.85
C ARG A 4 -32.45 34.62 33.90
N HIS A 5 -32.98 33.68 34.68
CA HIS A 5 -32.42 32.32 34.78
C HIS A 5 -32.65 31.49 33.53
N LYS A 6 -33.75 31.71 32.79
CA LYS A 6 -34.01 30.99 31.54
C LYS A 6 -33.04 31.41 30.41
N ASN A 7 -32.70 32.70 30.35
CA ASN A 7 -31.76 33.21 29.34
C ASN A 7 -30.31 32.77 29.63
N ILE A 8 -29.91 32.59 30.88
CA ILE A 8 -28.59 32.10 31.25
C ILE A 8 -28.47 30.60 30.93
N LEU A 9 -29.53 29.83 31.17
CA LEU A 9 -29.54 28.40 30.88
C LEU A 9 -29.50 28.11 29.38
N THR A 10 -30.19 28.92 28.55
CA THR A 10 -30.12 28.81 27.08
C THR A 10 -28.77 29.23 26.50
N LEU A 11 -28.11 30.24 27.09
CA LEU A 11 -26.76 30.66 26.70
C LEU A 11 -25.71 29.59 27.06
N LEU A 12 -25.82 28.95 28.21
CA LEU A 12 -24.95 27.85 28.63
C LEU A 12 -25.13 26.60 27.74
N ALA A 13 -26.38 26.27 27.37
CA ALA A 13 -26.68 25.17 26.48
C ALA A 13 -26.14 25.42 25.06
N ALA A 14 -26.24 26.64 24.53
CA ALA A 14 -25.67 27.02 23.23
C ALA A 14 -24.15 26.98 23.22
N MET A 15 -23.51 27.36 24.35
CA MET A 15 -22.05 27.32 24.47
C MET A 15 -21.50 25.88 24.57
N LEU A 16 -22.23 24.99 25.22
CA LEU A 16 -21.89 23.55 25.28
C LEU A 16 -22.05 22.86 23.94
N LEU A 17 -23.03 23.23 23.09
CA LEU A 17 -23.21 22.72 21.74
C LEU A 17 -22.11 23.19 20.78
N ALA A 18 -21.58 24.41 20.97
CA ALA A 18 -20.52 24.96 20.14
C ALA A 18 -19.16 24.25 20.34
N VAL A 19 -18.90 23.73 21.57
CA VAL A 19 -17.64 23.02 21.87
C VAL A 19 -17.64 21.59 21.33
N GLY A 20 -18.82 20.98 21.10
CA GLY A 20 -18.93 19.60 20.57
C GLY A 20 -18.66 19.42 19.09
N LEU A 21 -18.55 20.52 18.32
CA LEU A 21 -18.37 20.43 16.84
C LEU A 21 -16.89 20.56 16.40
N TYR A 22 -15.96 20.73 17.35
CA TYR A 22 -14.53 20.81 17.03
C TYR A 22 -13.76 19.49 17.19
N SER A 23 -14.45 18.35 17.31
CA SER A 23 -13.80 17.04 17.33
C SER A 23 -13.79 16.42 15.94
N CYS A 24 -13.23 17.12 14.95
CA CYS A 24 -12.58 16.43 13.84
C CYS A 24 -11.21 16.00 14.35
N THR A 25 -11.12 14.80 14.85
CA THR A 25 -9.84 14.12 15.08
C THR A 25 -9.30 13.72 13.71
N GLU A 26 -8.58 14.63 13.07
CA GLU A 26 -7.52 14.21 12.14
C GLU A 26 -6.55 13.37 12.98
N ASP A 27 -6.14 12.22 12.46
CA ASP A 27 -5.26 11.31 13.19
C ASP A 27 -3.97 12.04 13.58
N PRO A 28 -3.74 12.37 14.87
CA PRO A 28 -2.62 13.21 15.30
C PRO A 28 -1.27 12.54 15.05
N LEU A 29 -1.24 11.22 14.84
CA LEU A 29 -0.03 10.47 14.54
C LEU A 29 0.50 10.72 13.13
N PHE A 30 -0.36 11.18 12.21
CA PHE A 30 0.05 11.48 10.85
C PHE A 30 0.49 12.95 10.64
N GLU A 31 0.00 13.89 11.46
CA GLU A 31 0.38 15.30 11.37
C GLU A 31 1.81 15.59 11.83
N GLU A 32 2.38 14.72 12.67
CA GLU A 32 3.75 14.88 13.20
C GLU A 32 4.82 14.43 12.20
N ARG A 33 4.46 13.69 11.16
CA ARG A 33 5.38 13.37 10.06
C ARG A 33 5.49 14.57 9.13
N ALA A 34 6.69 15.13 9.05
CA ALA A 34 6.97 16.31 8.25
C ALA A 34 6.38 16.19 6.83
N ARG A 35 5.48 17.12 6.48
CA ARG A 35 4.96 17.22 5.11
C ARG A 35 6.13 17.45 4.16
N VAL A 36 6.17 16.71 3.06
CA VAL A 36 7.17 16.89 2.01
C VAL A 36 6.64 17.88 0.96
N ALA A 37 7.56 18.62 0.34
CA ALA A 37 7.23 19.42 -0.85
C ALA A 37 6.87 18.45 -1.99
N GLU A 38 5.72 18.67 -2.61
CA GLU A 38 5.20 17.77 -3.66
C GLU A 38 5.71 18.14 -5.06
N GLY A 39 5.76 17.17 -5.96
CA GLY A 39 6.11 17.35 -7.36
C GLY A 39 7.60 17.43 -7.66
N LEU A 40 8.48 17.24 -6.67
CA LEU A 40 9.92 17.17 -6.88
C LEU A 40 10.33 15.75 -7.35
N PRO A 41 11.40 15.61 -8.15
CA PRO A 41 11.94 14.28 -8.45
C PRO A 41 12.22 13.49 -7.17
N ALA A 42 11.81 12.24 -7.13
CA ALA A 42 11.96 11.37 -5.97
C ALA A 42 12.47 9.99 -6.36
N ARG A 43 13.26 9.38 -5.47
CA ARG A 43 13.68 7.98 -5.55
C ARG A 43 13.24 7.26 -4.30
N VAL A 44 12.60 6.12 -4.47
CA VAL A 44 12.12 5.27 -3.39
C VAL A 44 12.75 3.90 -3.55
N MET A 45 13.46 3.43 -2.52
CA MET A 45 13.85 2.04 -2.42
C MET A 45 12.76 1.30 -1.68
N LEU A 46 12.10 0.39 -2.35
CA LEU A 46 11.06 -0.46 -1.80
C LEU A 46 11.63 -1.84 -1.50
N ASP A 47 11.78 -2.14 -0.21
CA ASP A 47 12.18 -3.46 0.26
C ASP A 47 10.95 -4.34 0.44
N PHE A 48 11.03 -5.58 0.01
CA PHE A 48 9.95 -6.54 0.16
C PHE A 48 10.42 -7.83 0.80
N ARG A 49 9.49 -8.46 1.52
CA ARG A 49 9.67 -9.79 2.08
C ARG A 49 8.37 -10.58 1.96
N SER A 50 8.45 -11.76 1.36
CA SER A 50 7.37 -12.72 1.43
C SER A 50 7.45 -13.45 2.78
N GLU A 51 6.37 -13.41 3.55
CA GLU A 51 6.28 -14.15 4.82
C GLU A 51 5.97 -15.62 4.54
N LYS A 52 6.61 -16.51 5.30
CA LYS A 52 6.27 -17.93 5.23
C LYS A 52 4.84 -18.11 5.72
N SER A 53 4.00 -18.74 4.91
CA SER A 53 2.69 -19.18 5.35
C SER A 53 2.85 -20.14 6.54
N CYS A 54 2.24 -19.80 7.69
CA CYS A 54 2.24 -20.64 8.89
C CYS A 54 1.30 -21.84 8.79
N VAL A 55 0.71 -22.10 7.64
CA VAL A 55 -0.19 -23.24 7.42
C VAL A 55 0.63 -24.44 6.99
N GLU A 56 1.04 -25.27 7.95
CA GLU A 56 1.51 -26.64 7.69
C GLU A 56 0.34 -27.49 7.19
N THR A 57 0.02 -27.41 5.90
CA THR A 57 -0.83 -28.42 5.28
C THR A 57 0.00 -29.66 4.97
N ARG A 58 -0.55 -30.86 5.19
CA ARG A 58 0.10 -32.17 5.02
C ARG A 58 0.56 -32.52 3.60
N ALA A 59 0.54 -31.61 2.68
CA ALA A 59 1.16 -31.71 1.36
C ALA A 59 2.28 -30.65 1.32
N ALA A 60 3.45 -31.03 1.84
CA ALA A 60 4.67 -30.26 1.71
C ALA A 60 5.00 -30.12 0.21
N GLN A 61 4.48 -29.11 -0.45
CA GLN A 61 5.11 -28.56 -1.61
C GLN A 61 6.30 -27.74 -1.14
N ASP A 62 7.34 -27.75 -1.95
CA ASP A 62 8.61 -27.11 -1.68
C ASP A 62 8.39 -25.66 -1.26
N ALA A 63 8.48 -25.39 0.04
CA ALA A 63 8.27 -24.08 0.66
C ALA A 63 9.15 -22.98 0.03
N THR A 64 10.18 -23.39 -0.69
CA THR A 64 11.08 -22.53 -1.45
C THR A 64 10.37 -21.87 -2.63
N ASN A 65 9.44 -22.57 -3.28
CA ASN A 65 8.71 -22.03 -4.44
C ASN A 65 7.50 -21.19 -4.05
N GLU A 66 6.86 -21.49 -2.92
CA GLU A 66 5.67 -20.76 -2.46
C GLU A 66 5.97 -19.31 -2.07
N ASN A 67 7.17 -19.04 -1.55
CA ASN A 67 7.57 -17.71 -1.09
C ASN A 67 8.41 -16.92 -2.11
N ARG A 68 8.61 -17.49 -3.30
CA ARG A 68 9.45 -16.86 -4.32
C ARG A 68 8.72 -15.71 -5.00
N VAL A 69 9.36 -14.55 -5.05
CA VAL A 69 8.95 -13.40 -5.85
C VAL A 69 9.77 -13.41 -7.14
N ASN A 70 9.14 -13.58 -8.29
CA ASN A 70 9.84 -13.61 -9.58
C ASN A 70 9.63 -12.34 -10.38
N ASN A 71 8.55 -11.66 -10.16
CA ASN A 71 8.25 -10.35 -10.70
C ASN A 71 7.41 -9.56 -9.72
N LEU A 72 7.41 -8.26 -9.86
CA LEU A 72 6.71 -7.35 -8.98
C LEU A 72 6.05 -6.24 -9.79
N TYR A 73 4.74 -6.08 -9.65
CA TYR A 73 4.01 -4.92 -10.13
C TYR A 73 3.77 -3.96 -8.98
N VAL A 74 4.16 -2.70 -9.15
CA VAL A 74 4.03 -1.68 -8.11
C VAL A 74 3.08 -0.60 -8.58
N PHE A 75 2.10 -0.27 -7.75
CA PHE A 75 1.25 0.90 -7.86
C PHE A 75 1.57 1.90 -6.75
N ILE A 76 1.57 3.19 -7.08
CA ILE A 76 1.51 4.28 -6.12
C ILE A 76 0.22 5.04 -6.39
N PHE A 77 -0.68 5.05 -5.41
CA PHE A 77 -1.92 5.79 -5.46
C PHE A 77 -1.78 7.11 -4.69
N ASN A 78 -2.25 8.20 -5.30
CA ASN A 78 -2.34 9.49 -4.64
C ASN A 78 -3.43 9.49 -3.54
N PRO A 79 -3.55 10.55 -2.72
CA PRO A 79 -4.58 10.63 -1.69
C PRO A 79 -6.03 10.57 -2.22
N ALA A 80 -6.25 10.89 -3.49
CA ALA A 80 -7.56 10.74 -4.15
C ALA A 80 -7.85 9.30 -4.61
N GLY A 81 -6.86 8.39 -4.49
CA GLY A 81 -6.97 7.00 -4.93
C GLY A 81 -6.70 6.80 -6.42
N GLU A 82 -6.18 7.78 -7.12
CA GLU A 82 -5.80 7.68 -8.52
C GLU A 82 -4.37 7.15 -8.67
N VAL A 83 -4.09 6.44 -9.77
CA VAL A 83 -2.74 5.95 -10.06
C VAL A 83 -1.80 7.12 -10.34
N HIS A 84 -0.85 7.36 -9.46
CA HIS A 84 0.24 8.32 -9.62
C HIS A 84 1.44 7.71 -10.34
N TYR A 85 1.76 6.46 -10.03
CA TYR A 85 2.86 5.71 -10.63
C TYR A 85 2.48 4.24 -10.73
N ARG A 86 2.98 3.57 -11.76
CA ARG A 86 2.93 2.11 -11.88
C ARG A 86 4.12 1.61 -12.70
N ASN A 87 4.66 0.48 -12.30
CA ASN A 87 5.70 -0.21 -13.07
C ASN A 87 5.71 -1.71 -12.78
N PHE A 88 6.22 -2.46 -13.75
CA PHE A 88 6.40 -3.90 -13.68
C PHE A 88 7.90 -4.23 -13.71
N PHE A 89 8.38 -4.83 -12.65
CA PHE A 89 9.78 -5.22 -12.45
C PHE A 89 9.94 -6.72 -12.67
N THR A 90 10.91 -7.11 -13.48
CA THR A 90 11.31 -8.50 -13.74
C THR A 90 12.82 -8.69 -13.51
N ASP A 91 13.65 -7.89 -14.18
CA ASP A 91 15.11 -7.99 -14.18
C ASP A 91 15.76 -7.01 -13.18
N ASP A 92 15.07 -5.94 -12.82
CA ASP A 92 15.56 -4.87 -11.93
C ASP A 92 15.27 -5.14 -10.44
N ILE A 93 15.08 -6.41 -10.07
CA ILE A 93 14.89 -6.82 -8.68
C ILE A 93 16.22 -7.24 -8.09
N SER A 94 16.65 -6.53 -7.04
CA SER A 94 17.84 -6.90 -6.26
C SER A 94 17.45 -7.86 -5.14
N TYR A 95 17.77 -9.14 -5.27
CA TYR A 95 17.46 -10.15 -4.26
C TYR A 95 18.53 -10.21 -3.16
N ASN A 96 18.09 -10.43 -1.93
CA ASN A 96 18.96 -10.59 -0.76
C ASN A 96 18.92 -12.04 -0.26
N GLY A 97 19.81 -12.86 -0.81
CA GLY A 97 19.99 -14.28 -0.46
C GLY A 97 19.09 -15.21 -1.23
N ASP A 98 17.82 -15.28 -0.88
CA ASP A 98 16.81 -16.05 -1.59
C ASP A 98 15.80 -15.14 -2.29
N TYR A 99 14.99 -15.72 -3.18
CA TYR A 99 13.99 -14.95 -3.94
C TYR A 99 12.78 -14.51 -3.10
N SER A 100 12.77 -14.73 -1.80
CA SER A 100 11.71 -14.30 -0.90
C SER A 100 11.89 -12.88 -0.38
N LYS A 101 13.08 -12.30 -0.59
CA LYS A 101 13.44 -10.96 -0.12
C LYS A 101 14.19 -10.23 -1.21
N GLY A 102 13.92 -8.95 -1.34
CA GLY A 102 14.62 -8.12 -2.29
C GLY A 102 14.18 -6.67 -2.21
N SER A 103 14.71 -5.88 -3.13
CA SER A 103 14.36 -4.49 -3.28
C SER A 103 14.23 -4.10 -4.74
N VAL A 104 13.44 -3.07 -4.99
CA VAL A 104 13.33 -2.38 -6.28
C VAL A 104 13.50 -0.89 -6.08
N MET A 105 14.13 -0.22 -7.06
CA MET A 105 14.25 1.24 -7.07
C MET A 105 13.14 1.83 -7.93
N ILE A 106 12.38 2.76 -7.36
CA ILE A 106 11.29 3.46 -8.00
C ILE A 106 11.70 4.91 -8.22
N GLU A 107 11.63 5.39 -9.45
CA GLU A 107 11.80 6.80 -9.79
C GLU A 107 10.41 7.41 -10.05
N THR A 108 10.06 8.43 -9.27
CA THR A 108 8.73 9.06 -9.28
C THR A 108 8.84 10.53 -8.89
N THR A 109 7.77 11.13 -8.41
CA THR A 109 7.78 12.46 -7.80
C THR A 109 7.34 12.40 -6.33
N SER A 110 7.81 13.37 -5.56
CA SER A 110 7.46 13.51 -4.14
C SER A 110 5.96 13.77 -3.96
N LEU A 111 5.37 13.10 -3.00
CA LEU A 111 3.95 13.19 -2.70
C LEU A 111 3.67 12.80 -1.25
N ASN A 112 2.67 13.43 -0.64
CA ASN A 112 2.23 13.10 0.72
C ASN A 112 1.08 12.09 0.71
N LYS A 113 0.99 11.31 1.78
CA LYS A 113 -0.14 10.40 2.07
C LYS A 113 -0.47 9.46 0.91
N VAL A 114 0.53 8.93 0.25
CA VAL A 114 0.34 7.94 -0.81
C VAL A 114 0.17 6.54 -0.24
N GLN A 115 -0.51 5.68 -0.99
CA GLN A 115 -0.57 4.25 -0.72
C GLN A 115 0.20 3.52 -1.81
N ILE A 116 1.16 2.67 -1.41
CA ILE A 116 1.93 1.84 -2.34
C ILE A 116 1.44 0.40 -2.21
N VAL A 117 1.01 -0.17 -3.32
CA VAL A 117 0.52 -1.55 -3.41
C VAL A 117 1.43 -2.34 -4.33
N CYS A 118 1.86 -3.50 -3.86
CA CYS A 118 2.69 -4.42 -4.59
C CYS A 118 1.91 -5.70 -4.92
N ILE A 119 2.09 -6.20 -6.14
CA ILE A 119 1.53 -7.47 -6.60
C ILE A 119 2.66 -8.28 -7.19
N ALA A 120 2.97 -9.43 -6.60
CA ALA A 120 4.03 -10.32 -7.05
C ALA A 120 3.47 -11.52 -7.82
N ASN A 121 4.31 -12.07 -8.69
CA ASN A 121 4.05 -13.28 -9.45
C ASN A 121 2.86 -13.18 -10.41
N LEU A 122 2.81 -12.10 -11.20
CA LEU A 122 1.93 -12.05 -12.36
C LEU A 122 2.37 -13.07 -13.41
N SER A 123 1.42 -13.62 -14.16
CA SER A 123 1.69 -14.55 -15.25
C SER A 123 2.47 -13.88 -16.37
N THR A 124 3.57 -14.54 -16.78
CA THR A 124 4.41 -14.18 -17.93
C THR A 124 4.73 -15.45 -18.70
N GLU A 125 5.48 -15.36 -19.81
CA GLU A 125 5.97 -16.55 -20.54
C GLU A 125 6.84 -17.46 -19.67
N SER A 126 7.55 -16.89 -18.67
CA SER A 126 8.48 -17.62 -17.77
C SER A 126 7.92 -17.89 -16.38
N VAL A 127 6.82 -17.24 -16.00
CA VAL A 127 6.19 -17.38 -14.69
C VAL A 127 4.72 -17.77 -14.89
N SER A 128 4.37 -18.96 -14.44
CA SER A 128 2.98 -19.42 -14.41
C SER A 128 2.40 -19.12 -13.02
N SER A 129 1.48 -18.18 -12.95
CA SER A 129 0.75 -17.86 -11.72
C SER A 129 -0.55 -18.66 -11.65
N GLY A 130 -0.92 -19.07 -10.43
CA GLY A 130 -2.16 -19.82 -10.21
C GLY A 130 -3.44 -19.10 -10.64
N TYR A 131 -3.37 -17.79 -10.85
CA TYR A 131 -4.51 -16.95 -11.23
C TYR A 131 -4.50 -16.49 -12.69
N ASP A 132 -3.47 -16.83 -13.48
CA ASP A 132 -3.28 -16.36 -14.87
C ASP A 132 -3.49 -14.84 -15.08
N VAL A 133 -3.16 -14.05 -14.06
CA VAL A 133 -3.23 -12.59 -14.13
C VAL A 133 -1.99 -12.05 -14.80
N LYS A 134 -2.17 -11.21 -15.81
CA LYS A 134 -1.11 -10.67 -16.66
C LYS A 134 -0.83 -9.20 -16.37
N LYS A 135 0.34 -8.74 -16.78
CA LYS A 135 0.70 -7.32 -16.77
C LYS A 135 -0.36 -6.44 -17.44
N SER A 136 -0.94 -6.90 -18.57
CA SER A 136 -1.98 -6.16 -19.29
C SER A 136 -3.24 -5.89 -18.46
N ASP A 137 -3.56 -6.81 -17.55
CA ASP A 137 -4.73 -6.64 -16.68
C ASP A 137 -4.49 -5.51 -15.68
N MET A 138 -3.25 -5.40 -15.18
CA MET A 138 -2.83 -4.34 -14.29
C MET A 138 -2.75 -2.98 -15.01
N GLU A 139 -2.43 -2.96 -16.29
CA GLU A 139 -2.37 -1.71 -17.08
C GLU A 139 -3.75 -1.06 -17.25
N SER A 140 -4.83 -1.79 -17.11
CA SER A 140 -6.20 -1.28 -17.15
C SER A 140 -6.66 -0.58 -15.87
N ILE A 141 -5.95 -0.79 -14.75
CA ILE A 141 -6.27 -0.22 -13.43
C ILE A 141 -5.91 1.27 -13.44
N THR A 142 -6.87 2.14 -13.17
CA THR A 142 -6.68 3.59 -13.12
C THR A 142 -6.85 4.18 -11.72
N SER A 143 -7.50 3.43 -10.84
CA SER A 143 -7.74 3.83 -9.46
C SER A 143 -7.55 2.67 -8.48
N ARG A 144 -7.44 3.01 -7.20
CA ARG A 144 -7.42 2.01 -6.12
C ARG A 144 -8.70 1.17 -6.09
N SER A 145 -9.85 1.80 -6.33
CA SER A 145 -11.14 1.08 -6.38
C SER A 145 -11.20 0.10 -7.55
N ASP A 146 -10.58 0.39 -8.69
CA ASP A 146 -10.48 -0.57 -9.79
C ASP A 146 -9.65 -1.79 -9.38
N LEU A 147 -8.54 -1.57 -8.67
CA LEU A 147 -7.69 -2.64 -8.17
C LEU A 147 -8.43 -3.51 -7.14
N GLU A 148 -9.13 -2.88 -6.20
CA GLU A 148 -9.94 -3.58 -5.19
C GLU A 148 -11.04 -4.42 -5.87
N ALA A 149 -11.73 -3.86 -6.85
CA ALA A 149 -12.76 -4.58 -7.62
C ALA A 149 -12.18 -5.73 -8.45
N PHE A 150 -10.95 -5.57 -8.96
CA PHE A 150 -10.24 -6.63 -9.68
C PHE A 150 -9.89 -7.79 -8.74
N VAL A 151 -9.32 -7.51 -7.57
CA VAL A 151 -8.97 -8.54 -6.57
C VAL A 151 -10.20 -9.31 -6.11
N MET A 152 -11.34 -8.66 -5.90
CA MET A 152 -12.60 -9.34 -5.53
C MET A 152 -13.06 -10.37 -6.57
N LYS A 153 -12.83 -10.12 -7.86
CA LYS A 153 -13.18 -11.08 -8.92
C LYS A 153 -12.28 -12.31 -8.95
N MET A 154 -11.09 -12.23 -8.36
CA MET A 154 -10.14 -13.35 -8.32
C MET A 154 -10.52 -14.42 -7.30
N ASP A 155 -11.34 -14.10 -6.29
CA ASP A 155 -11.83 -15.05 -5.28
C ASP A 155 -12.67 -16.19 -5.90
N GLU A 156 -13.14 -16.02 -7.13
CA GLU A 156 -13.93 -17.02 -7.85
C GLU A 156 -13.07 -18.08 -8.59
N HIS A 157 -11.75 -17.90 -8.62
CA HIS A 157 -10.83 -18.78 -9.37
C HIS A 157 -10.20 -19.87 -8.51
N THR A 158 -10.15 -21.08 -9.07
CA THR A 158 -9.45 -22.21 -8.43
C THR A 158 -7.95 -22.06 -8.61
N VAL A 159 -7.21 -22.00 -7.51
CA VAL A 159 -5.73 -21.92 -7.53
C VAL A 159 -5.12 -23.29 -7.83
N GLU A 160 -4.32 -23.41 -8.87
CA GLU A 160 -3.54 -24.60 -9.16
C GLU A 160 -2.31 -24.67 -8.25
N ARG A 161 -2.21 -25.72 -7.42
CA ARG A 161 -1.14 -25.89 -6.42
C ARG A 161 0.27 -26.08 -6.99
N SER A 162 0.39 -26.32 -8.30
CA SER A 162 1.68 -26.53 -8.96
C SER A 162 2.36 -25.25 -9.45
N THR A 163 1.68 -24.11 -9.29
CA THR A 163 2.14 -22.81 -9.79
C THR A 163 2.54 -21.88 -8.65
N GLN A 164 3.24 -20.82 -8.98
CA GLN A 164 3.61 -19.81 -7.99
C GLN A 164 2.39 -19.03 -7.52
N PHE A 165 2.36 -18.71 -6.24
CA PHE A 165 1.27 -17.92 -5.69
C PHE A 165 1.45 -16.45 -6.04
N MET A 166 0.39 -15.84 -6.54
CA MET A 166 0.30 -14.40 -6.60
C MET A 166 0.19 -13.86 -5.17
N MET A 167 0.98 -12.85 -4.85
CA MET A 167 1.01 -12.22 -3.54
C MET A 167 0.70 -10.75 -3.67
N THR A 168 0.05 -10.18 -2.67
CA THR A 168 -0.20 -8.74 -2.59
C THR A 168 0.30 -8.19 -1.26
N GLY A 169 0.75 -6.94 -1.26
CA GLY A 169 1.23 -6.28 -0.05
C GLY A 169 1.16 -4.77 -0.16
N TYR A 170 1.28 -4.11 0.98
CA TYR A 170 1.35 -2.66 1.09
C TYR A 170 2.72 -2.26 1.62
N ALA A 171 3.22 -1.09 1.20
CA ALA A 171 4.43 -0.52 1.80
C ALA A 171 4.08 0.27 3.06
N TYR A 172 5.03 0.29 3.97
CA TYR A 172 4.98 1.02 5.23
C TYR A 172 6.27 1.83 5.40
N ASP A 173 6.21 2.98 6.06
CA ASP A 173 7.42 3.76 6.39
C ASP A 173 8.34 3.03 7.38
N ASP A 174 7.73 2.19 8.24
CA ASP A 174 8.39 1.40 9.26
C ASP A 174 7.59 0.10 9.42
N LYS A 175 8.30 -1.01 9.57
CA LYS A 175 7.72 -2.36 9.82
C LYS A 175 6.80 -2.45 11.05
N ASN A 176 6.87 -1.49 11.95
CA ASN A 176 5.98 -1.39 13.11
C ASN A 176 4.80 -0.42 12.88
N SER A 177 4.74 0.22 11.70
CA SER A 177 3.64 1.13 11.35
C SER A 177 2.36 0.33 11.12
N THR A 178 1.26 0.83 11.65
CA THR A 178 -0.09 0.33 11.36
C THR A 178 -0.73 1.05 10.18
N SER A 179 -0.12 2.15 9.72
CA SER A 179 -0.59 2.95 8.59
C SER A 179 0.14 2.57 7.32
N ASN A 180 -0.60 2.24 6.27
CA ASN A 180 -0.10 2.00 4.91
C ASN A 180 -0.07 3.29 4.06
N LEU A 181 -0.21 4.45 4.70
CA LEU A 181 -0.02 5.75 4.07
C LEU A 181 1.38 6.23 4.34
N VAL A 182 2.14 6.51 3.29
CA VAL A 182 3.53 6.92 3.35
C VAL A 182 3.74 8.27 2.67
N ASN A 183 4.81 8.98 3.04
CA ASN A 183 5.24 10.19 2.35
C ASN A 183 6.46 9.86 1.50
N ILE A 184 6.47 10.29 0.24
CA ILE A 184 7.60 10.18 -0.66
C ILE A 184 8.33 11.52 -0.70
N PRO A 185 9.53 11.65 -0.06
CA PRO A 185 10.30 12.88 -0.10
C PRO A 185 11.00 13.06 -1.46
N GLY A 186 11.30 14.31 -1.83
CA GLY A 186 12.14 14.61 -2.99
C GLY A 186 13.61 14.17 -2.78
N THR A 187 14.31 13.93 -3.88
CA THR A 187 15.73 13.44 -3.88
C THR A 187 16.73 14.35 -3.21
N GLU A 188 16.41 15.62 -2.99
CA GLU A 188 17.27 16.53 -2.21
C GLU A 188 17.47 16.07 -0.76
N SER A 189 16.56 15.24 -0.25
CA SER A 189 16.63 14.65 1.10
C SER A 189 17.27 13.24 1.12
N GLY A 190 17.76 12.75 -0.02
CA GLY A 190 18.20 11.37 -0.21
C GLY A 190 17.06 10.42 -0.61
N PRO A 191 17.36 9.17 -1.01
CA PRO A 191 16.34 8.20 -1.34
C PRO A 191 15.56 7.82 -0.08
N ALA A 192 14.23 7.79 -0.18
CA ALA A 192 13.38 7.20 0.85
C ALA A 192 13.52 5.67 0.81
N SER A 193 13.63 5.04 1.96
CA SER A 193 13.56 3.58 2.10
C SER A 193 12.19 3.23 2.69
N LEU A 194 11.48 2.31 2.02
CA LEU A 194 10.16 1.81 2.44
C LEU A 194 10.23 0.28 2.57
N GLU A 195 9.59 -0.25 3.59
CA GLU A 195 9.47 -1.69 3.87
C GLU A 195 8.08 -2.24 3.60
#